data_2bf0ea73781145c546f81f60ed0dc86b
#
_entry.id   2bf0ea73781145c546f81f60ed0dc86b
#
_cell.length_a   1.000
_cell.length_b   1.000
_cell.length_c   1.000
_cell.angle_alpha   90.00
_cell.angle_beta   90.00
_cell.angle_gamma   90.00
#
_symmetry.space_group_name_H-M   'P 1'
#
loop_
_entity.id
_entity.type
_entity.pdbx_description
1 polymer ?
#
loop_
_entity_poly.entity_id
_entity_poly.type
_entity_poly.pdbx_seq_one_letter_code
_entity_poly.pdbx_strand_id
1 'polypeptide(L)'
;CAIGLGALEQAVERLGGAVQVDLHFQPFELNPQMPAGGQDINEHLAEKYGSTPEQLESTREAIRQRGADVGFVFGAGKRSRIYNTFDAHRLLHWAELEGQGRQPALKKALFKAYFTDGESPESHALLLRLAGEVGLDVARAAEILASDTYADEVREREQFYLQHGIRSVPAIIIN
;
A
#
# COMPACT_ATOMS: atom_id res chain seq x y z
N CYS A 1 2.42 5.11 4.50
CA CYS A 1 2.40 3.73 5.05
C CYS A 1 3.78 3.05 5.01
N ALA A 2 4.56 3.14 3.90
CA ALA A 2 5.88 2.51 3.83
C ALA A 2 6.82 2.94 4.98
N ILE A 3 6.89 4.24 5.28
CA ILE A 3 7.67 4.77 6.41
C ILE A 3 7.16 4.21 7.74
N GLY A 4 5.84 4.18 7.94
CA GLY A 4 5.24 3.64 9.17
C GLY A 4 5.55 2.15 9.36
N LEU A 5 5.51 1.37 8.29
CA LEU A 5 5.89 -0.04 8.33
C LEU A 5 7.37 -0.20 8.67
N GLY A 6 8.27 0.54 8.00
CA GLY A 6 9.70 0.48 8.28
C GLY A 6 10.04 0.86 9.73
N ALA A 7 9.37 1.90 10.27
CA ALA A 7 9.54 2.29 11.68
C ALA A 7 9.06 1.19 12.64
N LEU A 8 7.92 0.55 12.35
CA LEU A 8 7.40 -0.57 13.14
C LEU A 8 8.39 -1.75 13.11
N GLU A 9 8.89 -2.12 11.94
CA GLU A 9 9.86 -3.22 11.80
C GLU A 9 11.14 -2.95 12.58
N GLN A 10 11.69 -1.74 12.50
CA GLN A 10 12.85 -1.35 13.31
C GLN A 10 12.55 -1.40 14.81
N ALA A 11 11.36 -1.01 15.24
CA ALA A 11 10.98 -1.10 16.65
C ALA A 11 10.91 -2.56 17.13
N VAL A 12 10.32 -3.44 16.33
CA VAL A 12 10.26 -4.89 16.62
C VAL A 12 11.65 -5.50 16.67
N GLU A 13 12.53 -5.15 15.73
CA GLU A 13 13.91 -5.63 15.71
C GLU A 13 14.68 -5.23 16.97
N ARG A 14 14.50 -3.98 17.44
CA ARG A 14 15.12 -3.50 18.69
C ARG A 14 14.67 -4.25 19.94
N LEU A 15 13.49 -4.87 19.91
CA LEU A 15 13.00 -5.71 21.01
C LEU A 15 13.69 -7.09 21.07
N GLY A 16 14.51 -7.43 20.05
CA GLY A 16 15.42 -8.58 20.09
C GLY A 16 14.75 -9.92 20.37
N GLY A 17 13.54 -10.13 19.88
CA GLY A 17 12.78 -11.38 20.11
C GLY A 17 12.04 -11.46 21.45
N ALA A 18 12.05 -10.39 22.27
CA ALA A 18 11.28 -10.34 23.51
C ALA A 18 9.76 -10.33 23.25
N VAL A 19 9.34 -9.97 22.04
CA VAL A 19 7.95 -9.93 21.61
C VAL A 19 7.82 -10.66 20.28
N GLN A 20 6.85 -11.56 20.17
CA GLN A 20 6.45 -12.14 18.89
C GLN A 20 5.35 -11.25 18.28
N VAL A 21 5.57 -10.80 17.05
CA VAL A 21 4.62 -9.95 16.33
C VAL A 21 4.08 -10.72 15.14
N ASP A 22 2.76 -10.83 15.07
CA ASP A 22 2.02 -11.28 13.89
C ASP A 22 1.39 -10.07 13.23
N LEU A 23 1.82 -9.75 12.00
CA LEU A 23 1.48 -8.51 11.32
C LEU A 23 0.43 -8.75 10.23
N HIS A 24 -0.75 -8.17 10.41
CA HIS A 24 -1.86 -8.21 9.47
C HIS A 24 -2.13 -6.85 8.85
N PHE A 25 -2.25 -6.80 7.52
CA PHE A 25 -2.59 -5.57 6.80
C PHE A 25 -4.07 -5.53 6.47
N GLN A 26 -4.72 -4.46 6.89
CA GLN A 26 -6.13 -4.24 6.61
C GLN A 26 -6.32 -3.27 5.44
N PRO A 27 -7.39 -3.43 4.63
CA PRO A 27 -7.62 -2.56 3.49
C PRO A 27 -8.03 -1.16 3.92
N PHE A 28 -7.51 -0.16 3.21
CA PHE A 28 -7.89 1.23 3.32
C PHE A 28 -7.59 1.95 2.00
N GLU A 29 -8.62 2.38 1.31
CA GLU A 29 -8.45 3.19 0.10
C GLU A 29 -8.37 4.69 0.45
N LEU A 30 -7.25 5.34 0.13
CA LEU A 30 -7.08 6.79 0.32
C LEU A 30 -7.98 7.60 -0.62
N ASN A 31 -8.31 7.06 -1.76
CA ASN A 31 -9.08 7.71 -2.82
C ASN A 31 -10.00 6.68 -3.50
N PRO A 32 -11.10 6.24 -2.84
CA PRO A 32 -11.97 5.19 -3.36
C PRO A 32 -12.72 5.59 -4.65
N GLN A 33 -12.78 6.90 -4.94
CA GLN A 33 -13.40 7.44 -6.14
C GLN A 33 -12.39 7.71 -7.28
N MET A 34 -11.14 7.25 -7.14
CA MET A 34 -10.12 7.46 -8.15
C MET A 34 -10.52 6.75 -9.45
N PRO A 35 -10.62 7.48 -10.58
CA PRO A 35 -10.98 6.87 -11.86
C PRO A 35 -9.89 5.96 -12.39
N ALA A 36 -10.26 5.08 -13.32
CA ALA A 36 -9.31 4.24 -14.04
C ALA A 36 -8.21 5.09 -14.72
N GLY A 37 -6.97 4.64 -14.63
CA GLY A 37 -5.79 5.37 -15.09
C GLY A 37 -5.31 6.44 -14.10
N GLY A 38 -6.02 6.65 -13.00
CA GLY A 38 -5.61 7.57 -11.93
C GLY A 38 -5.61 9.04 -12.34
N GLN A 39 -4.99 9.87 -11.48
CA GLN A 39 -4.86 11.32 -11.67
C GLN A 39 -3.39 11.73 -11.53
N ASP A 40 -2.98 12.79 -12.22
CA ASP A 40 -1.66 13.40 -12.00
C ASP A 40 -1.48 13.77 -10.53
N ILE A 41 -0.31 13.47 -9.97
CA ILE A 41 -0.08 13.64 -8.53
C ILE A 41 -0.08 15.12 -8.11
N ASN A 42 0.41 16.03 -8.97
CA ASN A 42 0.48 17.45 -8.64
C ASN A 42 -0.91 18.06 -8.68
N GLU A 43 -1.70 17.71 -9.71
CA GLU A 43 -3.10 18.11 -9.82
C GLU A 43 -3.89 17.63 -8.60
N HIS A 44 -3.79 16.34 -8.29
CA HIS A 44 -4.50 15.75 -7.14
C HIS A 44 -4.16 16.43 -5.82
N LEU A 45 -2.86 16.68 -5.56
CA LEU A 45 -2.42 17.30 -4.32
C LEU A 45 -2.77 18.79 -4.25
N ALA A 46 -2.77 19.49 -5.38
CA ALA A 46 -3.23 20.87 -5.45
C ALA A 46 -4.73 20.98 -5.18
N GLU A 47 -5.54 20.12 -5.79
CA GLU A 47 -7.00 20.07 -5.57
C GLU A 47 -7.36 19.68 -4.13
N LYS A 48 -6.69 18.66 -3.57
CA LYS A 48 -7.02 18.11 -2.26
C LYS A 48 -6.51 18.95 -1.09
N TYR A 49 -5.35 19.61 -1.23
CA TYR A 49 -4.66 20.29 -0.14
C TYR A 49 -4.32 21.76 -0.42
N GLY A 50 -4.56 22.27 -1.62
CA GLY A 50 -4.21 23.64 -2.00
C GLY A 50 -2.70 23.91 -1.99
N SER A 51 -1.86 22.89 -2.14
CA SER A 51 -0.42 23.00 -2.01
C SER A 51 0.23 23.70 -3.20
N THR A 52 1.19 24.60 -2.95
CA THR A 52 2.02 25.19 -4.01
C THR A 52 3.11 24.20 -4.49
N PRO A 53 3.67 24.40 -5.70
CA PRO A 53 4.77 23.57 -6.20
C PRO A 53 5.98 23.51 -5.24
N GLU A 54 6.33 24.62 -4.61
CA GLU A 54 7.44 24.71 -3.66
C GLU A 54 7.17 23.91 -2.39
N GLN A 55 5.93 23.98 -1.87
CA GLN A 55 5.50 23.19 -0.72
C GLN A 55 5.51 21.70 -1.03
N LEU A 56 5.08 21.31 -2.25
CA LEU A 56 5.12 19.92 -2.70
C LEU A 56 6.54 19.38 -2.76
N GLU A 57 7.51 20.15 -3.28
CA GLU A 57 8.90 19.70 -3.36
C GLU A 57 9.56 19.59 -1.97
N SER A 58 9.32 20.55 -1.10
CA SER A 58 9.78 20.46 0.30
C SER A 58 9.22 19.23 1.02
N THR A 59 7.93 18.94 0.82
CA THR A 59 7.28 17.76 1.39
C THR A 59 7.86 16.47 0.83
N ARG A 60 8.15 16.41 -0.48
CA ARG A 60 8.78 15.24 -1.12
C ARG A 60 10.15 14.97 -0.56
N GLU A 61 10.96 16.02 -0.37
CA GLU A 61 12.29 15.87 0.21
C GLU A 61 12.22 15.36 1.65
N ALA A 62 11.32 15.89 2.47
CA ALA A 62 11.11 15.43 3.83
C ALA A 62 10.65 13.95 3.86
N ILE A 63 9.82 13.52 2.91
CA ILE A 63 9.38 12.12 2.79
C ILE A 63 10.55 11.23 2.37
N ARG A 64 11.40 11.66 1.41
CA ARG A 64 12.58 10.91 0.98
C ARG A 64 13.54 10.69 2.15
N GLN A 65 13.82 11.76 2.93
CA GLN A 65 14.70 11.67 4.09
C GLN A 65 14.14 10.71 5.16
N ARG A 66 12.87 10.86 5.53
CA ARG A 66 12.21 9.96 6.49
C ARG A 66 12.16 8.51 5.99
N GLY A 67 12.03 8.30 4.69
CA GLY A 67 12.12 6.96 4.09
C GLY A 67 13.50 6.38 4.29
N ALA A 68 14.56 7.14 3.97
CA ALA A 68 15.94 6.69 4.14
C ALA A 68 16.25 6.32 5.61
N ASP A 69 15.74 7.08 6.58
CA ASP A 69 15.93 6.83 8.02
C ASP A 69 15.37 5.45 8.46
N VAL A 70 14.38 4.92 7.73
CA VAL A 70 13.77 3.60 7.98
C VAL A 70 14.16 2.56 6.92
N GLY A 71 15.14 2.85 6.07
CA GLY A 71 15.63 1.92 5.05
C GLY A 71 14.72 1.79 3.82
N PHE A 72 13.78 2.73 3.59
CA PHE A 72 12.91 2.71 2.42
C PHE A 72 13.26 3.82 1.42
N VAL A 73 13.49 3.43 0.15
CA VAL A 73 13.88 4.35 -0.92
C VAL A 73 12.66 4.83 -1.70
N PHE A 74 12.39 6.14 -1.67
CA PHE A 74 11.44 6.77 -2.58
C PHE A 74 12.16 7.20 -3.87
N GLY A 75 11.72 6.68 -5.03
CA GLY A 75 12.30 7.01 -6.33
C GLY A 75 12.02 8.46 -6.72
N ALA A 76 13.09 9.26 -6.91
CA ALA A 76 12.95 10.65 -7.32
C ALA A 76 12.30 10.74 -8.72
N GLY A 77 11.21 11.49 -8.83
CA GLY A 77 10.51 11.73 -10.09
C GLY A 77 9.85 10.50 -10.73
N LYS A 78 9.88 9.34 -10.08
CA LYS A 78 9.30 8.11 -10.65
C LYS A 78 7.78 8.07 -10.55
N ARG A 79 7.25 8.47 -9.41
CA ARG A 79 5.83 8.46 -9.14
C ARG A 79 5.17 9.73 -9.70
N SER A 80 4.41 9.59 -10.77
CA SER A 80 3.74 10.71 -11.44
C SER A 80 2.23 10.76 -11.23
N ARG A 81 1.61 9.65 -10.82
CA ARG A 81 0.14 9.53 -10.71
C ARG A 81 -0.27 8.88 -9.40
N ILE A 82 -1.51 9.14 -9.01
CA ILE A 82 -2.24 8.45 -7.95
C ILE A 82 -3.27 7.55 -8.62
N TYR A 83 -3.35 6.31 -8.20
CA TYR A 83 -4.17 5.28 -8.83
C TYR A 83 -5.23 4.74 -7.89
N ASN A 84 -6.26 4.10 -8.45
CA ASN A 84 -7.15 3.24 -7.69
C ASN A 84 -6.36 2.03 -7.17
N THR A 85 -6.62 1.60 -5.95
CA THR A 85 -5.88 0.52 -5.29
C THR A 85 -6.77 -0.65 -4.85
N PHE A 86 -8.03 -0.67 -5.30
CA PHE A 86 -8.99 -1.67 -4.85
C PHE A 86 -8.56 -3.09 -5.18
N ASP A 87 -8.14 -3.36 -6.41
CA ASP A 87 -7.68 -4.68 -6.83
C ASP A 87 -6.42 -5.13 -6.09
N ALA A 88 -5.50 -4.21 -5.78
CA ALA A 88 -4.35 -4.50 -4.93
C ALA A 88 -4.79 -4.92 -3.52
N HIS A 89 -5.83 -4.31 -2.95
CA HIS A 89 -6.40 -4.70 -1.66
C HIS A 89 -7.07 -6.07 -1.70
N ARG A 90 -7.75 -6.43 -2.81
CA ARG A 90 -8.33 -7.77 -3.01
C ARG A 90 -7.24 -8.85 -3.02
N LEU A 91 -6.14 -8.61 -3.72
CA LEU A 91 -5.01 -9.55 -3.71
C LEU A 91 -4.32 -9.63 -2.35
N LEU A 92 -4.19 -8.52 -1.62
CA LEU A 92 -3.64 -8.51 -0.25
C LEU A 92 -4.53 -9.29 0.72
N HIS A 93 -5.85 -9.17 0.58
CA HIS A 93 -6.81 -9.96 1.36
C HIS A 93 -6.64 -11.46 1.08
N TRP A 94 -6.59 -11.84 -0.18
CA TRP A 94 -6.31 -13.22 -0.55
C TRP A 94 -4.94 -13.72 -0.05
N ALA A 95 -3.89 -12.90 -0.17
CA ALA A 95 -2.55 -13.25 0.32
C ALA A 95 -2.53 -13.51 1.84
N GLU A 96 -3.38 -12.83 2.62
CA GLU A 96 -3.59 -13.12 4.04
C GLU A 96 -4.15 -14.53 4.25
N LEU A 97 -5.19 -14.91 3.48
CA LEU A 97 -5.83 -16.23 3.56
C LEU A 97 -4.87 -17.37 3.20
N GLU A 98 -3.97 -17.14 2.25
CA GLU A 98 -2.92 -18.10 1.87
C GLU A 98 -1.84 -18.28 2.94
N GLY A 99 -1.73 -17.35 3.89
CA GLY A 99 -0.78 -17.41 5.01
C GLY A 99 0.69 -17.35 4.61
N GLN A 100 1.56 -17.97 5.38
CA GLN A 100 3.01 -18.13 5.11
C GLN A 100 3.77 -16.79 4.89
N GLY A 101 3.27 -15.69 5.47
CA GLY A 101 3.90 -14.36 5.30
C GLY A 101 3.73 -13.73 3.92
N ARG A 102 2.82 -14.27 3.08
CA ARG A 102 2.60 -13.78 1.71
C ARG A 102 2.00 -12.38 1.68
N GLN A 103 1.09 -12.06 2.60
CA GLN A 103 0.50 -10.72 2.67
C GLN A 103 1.55 -9.63 2.97
N PRO A 104 2.40 -9.72 4.00
CA PRO A 104 3.47 -8.77 4.23
C PRO A 104 4.46 -8.67 3.06
N ALA A 105 4.81 -9.80 2.44
CA ALA A 105 5.69 -9.83 1.28
C ALA A 105 5.08 -9.07 0.08
N LEU A 106 3.81 -9.34 -0.25
CA LEU A 106 3.09 -8.64 -1.33
C LEU A 106 2.94 -7.15 -1.02
N LYS A 107 2.66 -6.79 0.24
CA LYS A 107 2.56 -5.38 0.66
C LYS A 107 3.87 -4.62 0.44
N LYS A 108 5.00 -5.20 0.80
CA LYS A 108 6.32 -4.61 0.57
C LYS A 108 6.66 -4.50 -0.91
N ALA A 109 6.34 -5.54 -1.70
CA ALA A 109 6.52 -5.52 -3.15
C ALA A 109 5.71 -4.41 -3.81
N LEU A 110 4.44 -4.21 -3.42
CA LEU A 110 3.59 -3.12 -3.88
C LEU A 110 4.15 -1.74 -3.49
N PHE A 111 4.65 -1.57 -2.28
CA PHE A 111 5.29 -0.32 -1.87
C PHE A 111 6.53 -0.01 -2.72
N LYS A 112 7.39 -1.01 -2.95
CA LYS A 112 8.56 -0.84 -3.80
C LYS A 112 8.15 -0.48 -5.24
N ALA A 113 7.27 -1.25 -5.86
CA ALA A 113 6.82 -1.02 -7.22
C ALA A 113 6.26 0.41 -7.40
N TYR A 114 5.39 0.86 -6.49
CA TYR A 114 4.75 2.16 -6.62
C TYR A 114 5.65 3.32 -6.19
N PHE A 115 6.26 3.25 -5.01
CA PHE A 115 7.00 4.39 -4.45
C PHE A 115 8.45 4.49 -4.91
N THR A 116 9.10 3.37 -5.20
CA THR A 116 10.50 3.35 -5.65
C THR A 116 10.59 3.33 -7.17
N ASP A 117 9.84 2.45 -7.80
CA ASP A 117 9.96 2.16 -9.23
C ASP A 117 8.98 3.00 -10.08
N GLY A 118 7.90 3.54 -9.46
CA GLY A 118 6.90 4.39 -10.12
C GLY A 118 5.88 3.60 -10.96
N GLU A 119 5.76 2.30 -10.70
CA GLU A 119 4.81 1.43 -11.41
C GLU A 119 3.37 1.62 -10.90
N SER A 120 2.38 1.33 -11.73
CA SER A 120 0.97 1.51 -11.41
C SER A 120 0.40 0.34 -10.60
N PRO A 121 -0.01 0.53 -9.32
CA PRO A 121 -0.63 -0.51 -8.52
C PRO A 121 -2.05 -0.89 -8.99
N GLU A 122 -2.60 -0.21 -9.98
CA GLU A 122 -3.84 -0.53 -10.67
C GLU A 122 -3.62 -1.55 -11.80
N SER A 123 -2.38 -1.68 -12.29
CA SER A 123 -2.05 -2.56 -13.41
C SER A 123 -2.17 -4.03 -13.02
N HIS A 124 -3.10 -4.76 -13.65
CA HIS A 124 -3.21 -6.21 -13.45
C HIS A 124 -1.93 -6.95 -13.83
N ALA A 125 -1.21 -6.51 -14.87
CA ALA A 125 0.08 -7.09 -15.23
C ALA A 125 1.12 -6.94 -14.11
N LEU A 126 1.18 -5.77 -13.46
CA LEU A 126 2.02 -5.57 -12.28
C LEU A 126 1.57 -6.48 -11.13
N LEU A 127 0.27 -6.48 -10.81
CA LEU A 127 -0.27 -7.25 -9.70
C LEU A 127 0.01 -8.76 -9.85
N LEU A 128 -0.15 -9.31 -11.06
CA LEU A 128 0.17 -10.71 -11.36
C LEU A 128 1.67 -11.01 -11.22
N ARG A 129 2.53 -10.12 -11.70
CA ARG A 129 3.98 -10.26 -11.55
C ARG A 129 4.37 -10.29 -10.07
N LEU A 130 3.89 -9.34 -9.28
CA LEU A 130 4.20 -9.26 -7.85
C LEU A 130 3.64 -10.47 -7.08
N ALA A 131 2.44 -10.95 -7.43
CA ALA A 131 1.88 -12.17 -6.85
C ALA A 131 2.81 -13.37 -7.07
N GLY A 132 3.31 -13.56 -8.29
CA GLY A 132 4.28 -14.62 -8.61
C GLY A 132 5.60 -14.47 -7.87
N GLU A 133 6.14 -13.24 -7.77
CA GLU A 133 7.39 -12.96 -7.06
C GLU A 133 7.34 -13.34 -5.56
N VAL A 134 6.16 -13.23 -4.93
CA VAL A 134 5.96 -13.60 -3.51
C VAL A 134 5.44 -15.02 -3.32
N GLY A 135 5.40 -15.84 -4.37
CA GLY A 135 5.03 -17.25 -4.31
C GLY A 135 3.52 -17.52 -4.24
N LEU A 136 2.68 -16.57 -4.66
CA LEU A 136 1.25 -16.77 -4.87
C LEU A 136 0.99 -17.42 -6.23
N ASP A 137 -0.11 -18.16 -6.34
CA ASP A 137 -0.56 -18.76 -7.60
C ASP A 137 -1.02 -17.67 -8.57
N VAL A 138 -0.27 -17.46 -9.66
CA VAL A 138 -0.54 -16.43 -10.66
C VAL A 138 -1.86 -16.69 -11.41
N ALA A 139 -2.22 -17.96 -11.67
CA ALA A 139 -3.47 -18.30 -12.31
C ALA A 139 -4.66 -17.93 -11.41
N ARG A 140 -4.56 -18.25 -10.12
CA ARG A 140 -5.58 -17.85 -9.14
C ARG A 140 -5.65 -16.32 -8.97
N ALA A 141 -4.53 -15.64 -8.94
CA ALA A 141 -4.50 -14.17 -8.93
C ALA A 141 -5.22 -13.57 -10.15
N ALA A 142 -5.02 -14.15 -11.34
CA ALA A 142 -5.69 -13.73 -12.56
C ALA A 142 -7.21 -13.93 -12.50
N GLU A 143 -7.68 -15.05 -11.96
CA GLU A 143 -9.11 -15.32 -11.74
C GLU A 143 -9.73 -14.30 -10.78
N ILE A 144 -9.05 -13.97 -9.67
CA ILE A 144 -9.50 -12.96 -8.71
C ILE A 144 -9.63 -11.60 -9.39
N LEU A 145 -8.63 -11.18 -10.16
CA LEU A 145 -8.64 -9.89 -10.85
C LEU A 145 -9.67 -9.82 -11.98
N ALA A 146 -10.02 -10.94 -12.61
CA ALA A 146 -11.02 -11.03 -13.67
C ALA A 146 -12.47 -11.13 -13.15
N SER A 147 -12.67 -11.17 -11.85
CA SER A 147 -13.99 -11.35 -11.20
C SER A 147 -14.14 -10.39 -10.01
N ASP A 148 -15.27 -10.46 -9.32
CA ASP A 148 -15.53 -9.71 -8.08
C ASP A 148 -15.12 -10.50 -6.82
N THR A 149 -14.30 -11.55 -6.95
CA THR A 149 -13.83 -12.35 -5.82
C THR A 149 -13.15 -11.45 -4.77
N TYR A 150 -13.57 -11.57 -3.52
CA TYR A 150 -13.14 -10.77 -2.36
C TYR A 150 -13.51 -9.27 -2.41
N ALA A 151 -14.37 -8.84 -3.34
CA ALA A 151 -14.79 -7.44 -3.39
C ALA A 151 -15.61 -7.04 -2.16
N ASP A 152 -16.60 -7.86 -1.82
CA ASP A 152 -17.48 -7.58 -0.67
C ASP A 152 -16.71 -7.65 0.65
N GLU A 153 -15.85 -8.65 0.84
CA GLU A 153 -15.04 -8.81 2.05
C GLU A 153 -14.10 -7.63 2.27
N VAL A 154 -13.48 -7.13 1.21
CA VAL A 154 -12.60 -5.93 1.29
C VAL A 154 -13.44 -4.70 1.66
N ARG A 155 -14.60 -4.49 1.02
CA ARG A 155 -15.49 -3.37 1.33
C ARG A 155 -16.03 -3.42 2.76
N GLU A 156 -16.43 -4.59 3.25
CA GLU A 156 -16.87 -4.78 4.63
C GLU A 156 -15.76 -4.46 5.63
N ARG A 157 -14.52 -4.91 5.36
CA ARG A 157 -13.36 -4.59 6.20
C ARG A 157 -13.05 -3.10 6.23
N GLU A 158 -13.07 -2.41 5.09
CA GLU A 158 -12.90 -0.96 5.02
C GLU A 158 -13.95 -0.23 5.84
N GLN A 159 -15.23 -0.58 5.67
CA GLN A 159 -16.33 0.01 6.42
C GLN A 159 -16.21 -0.23 7.93
N PHE A 160 -15.81 -1.44 8.32
CA PHE A 160 -15.58 -1.77 9.72
C PHE A 160 -14.57 -0.78 10.35
N TYR A 161 -13.40 -0.60 9.75
CA TYR A 161 -12.39 0.31 10.29
C TYR A 161 -12.79 1.78 10.25
N LEU A 162 -13.49 2.21 9.20
CA LEU A 162 -14.04 3.57 9.12
C LEU A 162 -15.06 3.85 10.23
N GLN A 163 -15.94 2.90 10.54
CA GLN A 163 -16.92 2.99 11.62
C GLN A 163 -16.25 3.02 13.00
N HIS A 164 -15.09 2.39 13.16
CA HIS A 164 -14.28 2.42 14.37
C HIS A 164 -13.32 3.63 14.45
N GLY A 165 -13.53 4.63 13.60
CA GLY A 165 -12.82 5.91 13.66
C GLY A 165 -11.47 5.95 12.95
N ILE A 166 -11.07 4.92 12.23
CA ILE A 166 -9.86 4.93 11.41
C ILE A 166 -10.15 5.70 10.12
N ARG A 167 -9.71 6.95 10.05
CA ARG A 167 -9.98 7.87 8.92
C ARG A 167 -8.73 8.26 8.15
N SER A 168 -7.59 7.74 8.55
CA SER A 168 -6.29 8.02 7.90
C SER A 168 -5.31 6.88 8.15
N VAL A 169 -4.29 6.78 7.31
CA VAL A 169 -3.25 5.76 7.39
C VAL A 169 -1.85 6.40 7.32
N PRO A 170 -0.81 5.81 7.95
CA PRO A 170 -0.85 4.53 8.65
C PRO A 170 -1.58 4.62 10.00
N ALA A 171 -2.43 3.63 10.29
CA ALA A 171 -2.96 3.38 11.61
C ALA A 171 -2.41 2.03 12.09
N ILE A 172 -1.92 1.94 13.31
CA ILE A 172 -1.36 0.71 13.91
C ILE A 172 -2.21 0.38 15.13
N ILE A 173 -2.77 -0.81 15.12
CA ILE A 173 -3.58 -1.34 16.22
C ILE A 173 -2.77 -2.48 16.85
N ILE A 174 -2.58 -2.42 18.15
CA ILE A 174 -1.86 -3.42 18.94
C ILE A 174 -2.86 -4.03 19.94
N ASN A 175 -2.96 -5.35 19.95
CA ASN A 175 -3.85 -6.12 20.83
C ASN A 175 -3.08 -7.29 21.47
#